data_c9e66f1e7aa09ca7e7fd1bd8577f0631
#
_entry.id   c9e66f1e7aa09ca7e7fd1bd8577f0631
#
_cell.length_a   1.000
_cell.length_b   1.000
_cell.length_c   1.000
_cell.angle_alpha   90.00
_cell.angle_beta   90.00
_cell.angle_gamma   90.00
#
_symmetry.space_group_name_H-M   'P 1'
#
loop_
_entity.id
_entity.type
_entity.pdbx_description
1 polymer ?
#
loop_
_entity_poly.entity_id
_entity_poly.type
_entity_poly.pdbx_seq_one_letter_code
_entity_poly.pdbx_strand_id
1 'polypeptide(L)'
;MSSHMINLFLCILSSLYLCFGLLYFCCRILPSKHKISLPLFLYLSVFMALLFWIKRESQHNGITIVFQLTTFLVTLFLFQASFMKKLAVYFIFQLLIICPEILCTSVFIALHNLFIPTDTYTPHNLISSCSPAEYFVIELSNILLGLFLLWKISEILRQCIDYLKILTFLQLLLPLIAPVFLNVIISLQKKPEAVLALSIIYWIICIGSYLLFLRAVHSLAQQHREYLQKKMEIELMKKQINDSVQLSNEYASLRKWNHDIENHIMSVMYLMDMKKYEEAETYTASVLSRLNCRPQEKQPEEDCSHEKEH
;
A
#
# COMPACT_ATOMS: atom_id res chain seq x y z
N MET A 1 24.31 15.26 32.93
CA MET A 1 22.94 14.69 32.89
C MET A 1 23.04 13.30 33.50
N SER A 2 22.23 12.92 34.51
CA SER A 2 22.37 11.59 35.14
C SER A 2 22.02 10.51 34.11
N SER A 3 22.63 9.33 34.16
CA SER A 3 22.39 8.20 33.27
C SER A 3 20.89 7.81 33.27
N HIS A 4 20.19 7.98 34.35
CA HIS A 4 18.74 7.77 34.46
C HIS A 4 17.93 8.71 33.59
N MET A 5 18.31 9.98 33.45
CA MET A 5 17.60 10.95 32.60
C MET A 5 17.75 10.60 31.10
N ILE A 6 18.94 10.17 30.68
CA ILE A 6 19.17 9.75 29.30
C ILE A 6 18.33 8.49 29.00
N ASN A 7 18.34 7.53 29.92
CA ASN A 7 17.56 6.31 29.75
C ASN A 7 16.05 6.56 29.69
N LEU A 8 15.53 7.47 30.52
CA LEU A 8 14.13 7.89 30.48
C LEU A 8 13.79 8.56 29.15
N PHE A 9 14.63 9.48 28.70
CA PHE A 9 14.46 10.16 27.43
C PHE A 9 14.42 9.17 26.24
N LEU A 10 15.34 8.19 26.22
CA LEU A 10 15.36 7.15 25.20
C LEU A 10 14.11 6.27 25.22
N CYS A 11 13.62 5.88 26.40
CA CYS A 11 12.37 5.12 26.52
C CYS A 11 11.18 5.90 25.94
N ILE A 12 11.08 7.18 26.21
CA ILE A 12 10.02 8.04 25.68
C ILE A 12 10.17 8.16 24.15
N LEU A 13 11.37 8.42 23.66
CA LEU A 13 11.64 8.57 22.24
C LEU A 13 11.31 7.29 21.44
N SER A 14 11.75 6.13 21.91
CA SER A 14 11.47 4.84 21.28
C SER A 14 9.98 4.50 21.30
N SER A 15 9.28 4.83 22.39
CA SER A 15 7.83 4.61 22.50
C SER A 15 7.04 5.50 21.55
N LEU A 16 7.42 6.77 21.44
CA LEU A 16 6.83 7.71 20.47
C LEU A 16 7.06 7.24 19.04
N TYR A 17 8.29 6.80 18.75
CA TYR A 17 8.62 6.23 17.43
C TYR A 17 7.75 5.02 17.09
N LEU A 18 7.60 4.07 18.00
CA LEU A 18 6.78 2.87 17.78
C LEU A 18 5.30 3.22 17.58
N CYS A 19 4.75 4.10 18.42
CA CYS A 19 3.36 4.52 18.31
C CYS A 19 3.10 5.32 17.05
N PHE A 20 3.94 6.31 16.75
CA PHE A 20 3.86 7.09 15.54
C PHE A 20 4.05 6.22 14.30
N GLY A 21 5.06 5.36 14.29
CA GLY A 21 5.34 4.44 13.19
C GLY A 21 4.18 3.50 12.90
N LEU A 22 3.57 2.89 13.95
CA LEU A 22 2.41 2.02 13.82
C LEU A 22 1.22 2.76 13.20
N LEU A 23 0.84 3.89 13.78
CA LEU A 23 -0.30 4.68 13.32
C LEU A 23 -0.06 5.23 11.91
N TYR A 24 1.11 5.81 11.65
CA TYR A 24 1.47 6.33 10.34
C TYR A 24 1.41 5.24 9.26
N PHE A 25 2.06 4.09 9.51
CA PHE A 25 2.11 2.97 8.57
C PHE A 25 0.73 2.39 8.29
N CYS A 26 -0.04 2.12 9.35
CA CYS A 26 -1.39 1.59 9.21
C CYS A 26 -2.36 2.58 8.56
N CYS A 27 -2.34 3.87 8.93
CA CYS A 27 -3.21 4.89 8.33
C CYS A 27 -2.94 5.11 6.84
N ARG A 28 -1.70 4.91 6.41
CA ARG A 28 -1.33 5.07 5.01
C ARG A 28 -1.77 3.92 4.13
N ILE A 29 -1.90 2.72 4.70
CA ILE A 29 -2.20 1.48 3.97
C ILE A 29 -3.65 1.04 4.15
N LEU A 30 -4.20 1.20 5.35
CA LEU A 30 -5.54 0.74 5.71
C LEU A 30 -6.49 1.92 5.93
N PRO A 31 -7.75 1.83 5.48
CA PRO A 31 -8.75 2.85 5.81
C PRO A 31 -9.01 2.86 7.32
N SER A 32 -8.92 4.02 7.96
CA SER A 32 -9.20 4.17 9.38
C SER A 32 -10.72 4.14 9.65
N LYS A 33 -11.13 3.43 10.70
CA LYS A 33 -12.53 3.34 11.12
C LYS A 33 -13.01 4.65 11.75
N HIS A 34 -12.12 5.32 12.46
CA HIS A 34 -12.37 6.59 13.14
C HIS A 34 -11.27 7.59 12.81
N LYS A 35 -11.60 8.89 12.80
CA LYS A 35 -10.56 9.92 12.72
C LYS A 35 -9.66 9.78 13.96
N ILE A 36 -8.37 9.51 13.74
CA ILE A 36 -7.41 9.43 14.83
C ILE A 36 -7.22 10.83 15.37
N SER A 37 -7.82 11.08 16.54
CA SER A 37 -7.71 12.35 17.22
C SER A 37 -6.37 12.46 17.95
N LEU A 38 -5.86 13.69 18.08
CA LEU A 38 -4.62 13.95 18.84
C LEU A 38 -4.65 13.37 20.27
N PRO A 39 -5.75 13.49 21.05
CA PRO A 39 -5.82 12.90 22.38
C PRO A 39 -5.72 11.37 22.38
N LEU A 40 -6.30 10.68 21.38
CA LEU A 40 -6.15 9.23 21.24
C LEU A 40 -4.70 8.84 20.97
N PHE A 41 -4.01 9.59 20.11
CA PHE A 41 -2.59 9.40 19.83
C PHE A 41 -1.74 9.58 21.09
N LEU A 42 -1.97 10.65 21.85
CA LEU A 42 -1.26 10.92 23.09
C LEU A 42 -1.52 9.82 24.15
N TYR A 43 -2.77 9.39 24.31
CA TYR A 43 -3.11 8.31 25.23
C TYR A 43 -2.39 7.01 24.87
N LEU A 44 -2.41 6.61 23.59
CA LEU A 44 -1.70 5.43 23.12
C LEU A 44 -0.19 5.56 23.32
N SER A 45 0.38 6.74 23.04
CA SER A 45 1.82 6.99 23.21
C SER A 45 2.25 6.87 24.68
N VAL A 46 1.48 7.42 25.60
CA VAL A 46 1.76 7.31 27.04
C VAL A 46 1.62 5.85 27.51
N PHE A 47 0.56 5.17 27.08
CA PHE A 47 0.35 3.76 27.41
C PHE A 47 1.48 2.86 26.90
N MET A 48 1.91 3.08 25.65
CA MET A 48 3.04 2.35 25.07
C MET A 48 4.36 2.68 25.76
N ALA A 49 4.58 3.93 26.17
CA ALA A 49 5.75 4.34 26.94
C ALA A 49 5.81 3.63 28.29
N LEU A 50 4.68 3.53 28.99
CA LEU A 50 4.58 2.80 30.26
C LEU A 50 4.88 1.32 30.08
N LEU A 51 4.30 0.66 29.07
CA LEU A 51 4.59 -0.75 28.78
C LEU A 51 6.07 -0.99 28.44
N PHE A 52 6.66 -0.09 27.66
CA PHE A 52 8.07 -0.17 27.30
C PHE A 52 8.99 0.03 28.51
N TRP A 53 8.64 0.97 29.41
CA TRP A 53 9.34 1.17 30.66
C TRP A 53 9.30 -0.07 31.54
N ILE A 54 8.11 -0.64 31.77
CA ILE A 54 7.92 -1.86 32.55
C ILE A 54 8.70 -3.03 31.95
N LYS A 55 8.69 -3.18 30.61
CA LYS A 55 9.48 -4.19 29.91
C LYS A 55 10.97 -4.07 30.20
N ARG A 56 11.50 -2.84 30.21
CA ARG A 56 12.92 -2.57 30.44
C ARG A 56 13.34 -2.87 31.87
N GLU A 57 12.53 -2.47 32.85
CA GLU A 57 12.82 -2.70 34.28
C GLU A 57 12.71 -4.17 34.70
N SER A 58 11.69 -4.87 34.20
CA SER A 58 11.36 -6.22 34.66
C SER A 58 12.12 -7.33 33.96
N GLN A 59 12.70 -7.08 32.77
CA GLN A 59 13.34 -8.09 31.90
C GLN A 59 12.49 -9.35 31.64
N HIS A 60 11.19 -9.33 31.94
CA HIS A 60 10.31 -10.48 31.77
C HIS A 60 9.78 -10.59 30.36
N ASN A 61 9.98 -11.74 29.74
CA ASN A 61 9.48 -12.06 28.39
C ASN A 61 7.95 -11.92 28.26
N GLY A 62 7.20 -12.12 29.34
CA GLY A 62 5.75 -11.95 29.37
C GLY A 62 5.27 -10.54 29.00
N ILE A 63 6.02 -9.50 29.38
CA ILE A 63 5.66 -8.12 29.07
C ILE A 63 5.84 -7.82 27.59
N THR A 64 6.82 -8.45 26.93
CA THR A 64 6.99 -8.36 25.49
C THR A 64 5.76 -8.90 24.74
N ILE A 65 5.20 -10.01 25.22
CA ILE A 65 3.97 -10.60 24.63
C ILE A 65 2.79 -9.67 24.82
N VAL A 66 2.63 -9.07 26.01
CA VAL A 66 1.56 -8.07 26.27
C VAL A 66 1.71 -6.86 25.35
N PHE A 67 2.92 -6.36 25.18
CA PHE A 67 3.20 -5.25 24.26
C PHE A 67 2.81 -5.59 22.81
N GLN A 68 3.22 -6.76 22.31
CA GLN A 68 2.89 -7.23 20.97
C GLN A 68 1.38 -7.43 20.78
N LEU A 69 0.70 -8.01 21.77
CA LEU A 69 -0.75 -8.17 21.76
C LEU A 69 -1.47 -6.83 21.73
N THR A 70 -1.01 -5.85 22.51
CA THR A 70 -1.62 -4.51 22.56
C THR A 70 -1.49 -3.81 21.20
N THR A 71 -0.32 -3.83 20.56
CA THR A 71 -0.10 -3.23 19.24
C THR A 71 -0.95 -3.90 18.18
N PHE A 72 -1.11 -5.20 18.25
CA PHE A 72 -1.99 -5.96 17.35
C PHE A 72 -3.46 -5.60 17.55
N LEU A 73 -3.95 -5.54 18.80
CA LEU A 73 -5.32 -5.14 19.13
C LEU A 73 -5.62 -3.71 18.64
N VAL A 74 -4.70 -2.76 18.82
CA VAL A 74 -4.82 -1.41 18.28
C VAL A 74 -5.04 -1.45 16.76
N THR A 75 -4.28 -2.27 16.04
CA THR A 75 -4.43 -2.42 14.58
C THR A 75 -5.78 -3.05 14.22
N LEU A 76 -6.27 -4.01 14.99
CA LEU A 76 -7.56 -4.67 14.76
C LEU A 76 -8.75 -3.72 14.92
N PHE A 77 -8.75 -2.91 15.98
CA PHE A 77 -9.91 -2.09 16.36
C PHE A 77 -9.99 -0.75 15.63
N LEU A 78 -8.85 -0.12 15.32
CA LEU A 78 -8.82 1.22 14.73
C LEU A 78 -9.04 1.23 13.20
N PHE A 79 -8.76 0.12 12.51
CA PHE A 79 -8.76 0.10 11.05
C PHE A 79 -9.88 -0.78 10.46
N GLN A 80 -10.40 -0.38 9.29
CA GLN A 80 -11.38 -1.15 8.52
C GLN A 80 -10.66 -1.91 7.41
N ALA A 81 -10.52 -3.21 7.55
CA ALA A 81 -10.05 -4.10 6.49
C ALA A 81 -10.38 -5.55 6.86
N SER A 82 -10.21 -6.48 5.92
CA SER A 82 -10.28 -7.91 6.24
C SER A 82 -9.21 -8.28 7.27
N PHE A 83 -9.50 -9.25 8.12
CA PHE A 83 -8.57 -9.72 9.16
C PHE A 83 -7.19 -10.06 8.60
N MET A 84 -7.14 -10.76 7.45
CA MET A 84 -5.87 -11.13 6.78
C MET A 84 -5.05 -9.92 6.34
N LYS A 85 -5.68 -8.86 5.81
CA LYS A 85 -4.97 -7.63 5.46
C LYS A 85 -4.39 -6.93 6.69
N LYS A 86 -5.14 -6.83 7.78
CA LYS A 86 -4.66 -6.26 9.05
C LYS A 86 -3.49 -7.04 9.61
N LEU A 87 -3.60 -8.36 9.62
CA LEU A 87 -2.56 -9.27 10.06
C LEU A 87 -1.28 -9.09 9.22
N ALA A 88 -1.42 -9.04 7.90
CA ALA A 88 -0.31 -8.84 6.98
C ALA A 88 0.41 -7.51 7.23
N VAL A 89 -0.34 -6.41 7.32
CA VAL A 89 0.22 -5.08 7.57
C VAL A 89 0.92 -5.03 8.93
N TYR A 90 0.32 -5.61 9.96
CA TYR A 90 0.93 -5.69 11.29
C TYR A 90 2.25 -6.47 11.29
N PHE A 91 2.29 -7.65 10.66
CA PHE A 91 3.53 -8.44 10.58
C PHE A 91 4.64 -7.71 9.80
N ILE A 92 4.30 -7.08 8.66
CA ILE A 92 5.26 -6.29 7.91
C ILE A 92 5.78 -5.13 8.77
N PHE A 93 4.90 -4.43 9.49
CA PHE A 93 5.29 -3.37 10.40
C PHE A 93 6.28 -3.87 11.46
N GLN A 94 5.98 -4.98 12.13
CA GLN A 94 6.85 -5.55 13.16
C GLN A 94 8.25 -5.90 12.59
N LEU A 95 8.29 -6.49 11.42
CA LEU A 95 9.57 -6.81 10.78
C LEU A 95 10.36 -5.57 10.38
N LEU A 96 9.66 -4.51 9.91
CA LEU A 96 10.28 -3.23 9.57
C LEU A 96 10.85 -2.48 10.80
N ILE A 97 10.34 -2.77 11.99
CA ILE A 97 10.89 -2.22 13.25
C ILE A 97 12.07 -3.07 13.74
N ILE A 98 11.92 -4.40 13.74
CA ILE A 98 12.93 -5.33 14.29
C ILE A 98 14.19 -5.36 13.42
N CYS A 99 14.04 -5.34 12.09
CA CYS A 99 15.19 -5.44 11.19
C CYS A 99 16.19 -4.29 11.31
N PRO A 100 15.79 -3.00 11.34
CA PRO A 100 16.69 -1.88 11.59
C PRO A 100 17.39 -1.97 12.96
N GLU A 101 16.66 -2.38 14.01
CA GLU A 101 17.20 -2.55 15.35
C GLU A 101 18.34 -3.57 15.37
N ILE A 102 18.11 -4.75 14.79
CA ILE A 102 19.13 -5.80 14.69
C ILE A 102 20.33 -5.31 13.86
N LEU A 103 20.06 -4.61 12.75
CA LEU A 103 21.09 -4.13 11.84
C LEU A 103 21.98 -3.07 12.51
N CYS A 104 21.39 -2.03 13.10
CA CYS A 104 22.13 -0.99 13.78
C CYS A 104 22.94 -1.53 14.95
N THR A 105 22.35 -2.41 15.75
CA THR A 105 23.02 -3.07 16.88
C THR A 105 24.22 -3.91 16.40
N SER A 106 24.05 -4.69 15.35
CA SER A 106 25.12 -5.55 14.83
C SER A 106 26.26 -4.75 14.21
N VAL A 107 25.94 -3.66 13.47
CA VAL A 107 26.96 -2.73 12.93
C VAL A 107 27.76 -2.13 14.06
N PHE A 108 27.08 -1.62 15.10
CA PHE A 108 27.75 -1.00 16.23
C PHE A 108 28.69 -1.99 16.93
N ILE A 109 28.22 -3.22 17.23
CA ILE A 109 29.03 -4.27 17.86
C ILE A 109 30.27 -4.60 17.00
N ALA A 110 30.08 -4.77 15.69
CA ALA A 110 31.18 -5.08 14.79
C ALA A 110 32.23 -3.96 14.74
N LEU A 111 31.80 -2.69 14.63
CA LEU A 111 32.70 -1.54 14.61
C LEU A 111 33.41 -1.37 15.96
N HIS A 112 32.69 -1.45 17.07
CA HIS A 112 33.27 -1.31 18.40
C HIS A 112 34.34 -2.36 18.66
N ASN A 113 34.04 -3.64 18.41
CA ASN A 113 34.97 -4.75 18.62
C ASN A 113 36.21 -4.69 17.67
N LEU A 114 36.06 -4.01 16.54
CA LEU A 114 37.19 -3.77 15.62
C LEU A 114 38.14 -2.69 16.14
N PHE A 115 37.62 -1.61 16.72
CA PHE A 115 38.41 -0.45 17.16
C PHE A 115 38.88 -0.57 18.63
N ILE A 116 38.12 -1.28 19.47
CA ILE A 116 38.39 -1.41 20.91
C ILE A 116 38.37 -2.91 21.30
N PRO A 117 39.44 -3.67 21.00
CA PRO A 117 39.46 -5.12 21.23
C PRO A 117 39.50 -5.54 22.71
N THR A 118 39.71 -4.57 23.64
CA THR A 118 39.78 -4.86 25.10
C THR A 118 38.43 -5.21 25.72
N ASP A 119 37.33 -4.66 25.17
CA ASP A 119 35.97 -4.88 25.68
C ASP A 119 35.10 -5.45 24.57
N THR A 120 34.97 -6.79 24.52
CA THR A 120 34.17 -7.45 23.51
C THR A 120 32.67 -7.32 23.83
N TYR A 121 31.95 -6.52 23.03
CA TYR A 121 30.51 -6.47 23.08
C TYR A 121 29.89 -7.68 22.38
N THR A 122 28.86 -8.21 23.01
CA THR A 122 27.98 -9.22 22.44
C THR A 122 26.54 -8.70 22.45
N PRO A 123 25.64 -9.22 21.62
CA PRO A 123 24.23 -8.79 21.65
C PRO A 123 23.58 -8.93 23.03
N HIS A 124 24.07 -9.86 23.85
CA HIS A 124 23.55 -10.14 25.19
C HIS A 124 23.99 -9.11 26.23
N ASN A 125 25.25 -8.66 26.21
CA ASN A 125 25.80 -7.74 27.20
C ASN A 125 25.80 -6.27 26.77
N LEU A 126 25.38 -5.96 25.53
CA LEU A 126 25.41 -4.61 24.98
C LEU A 126 24.69 -3.59 25.87
N ILE A 127 23.45 -3.90 26.29
CA ILE A 127 22.61 -2.98 27.09
C ILE A 127 23.22 -2.68 28.45
N SER A 128 23.88 -3.67 29.05
CA SER A 128 24.49 -3.53 30.38
C SER A 128 25.89 -2.92 30.36
N SER A 129 26.63 -3.07 29.27
CA SER A 129 28.03 -2.68 29.16
C SER A 129 28.24 -1.39 28.37
N CYS A 130 27.28 -1.02 27.52
CA CYS A 130 27.35 0.15 26.67
C CYS A 130 27.18 1.46 27.47
N SER A 131 27.97 2.46 27.14
CA SER A 131 27.76 3.80 27.72
C SER A 131 26.43 4.41 27.26
N PRO A 132 25.79 5.28 28.06
CA PRO A 132 24.54 5.92 27.67
C PRO A 132 24.60 6.69 26.36
N ALA A 133 25.78 7.23 26.01
CA ALA A 133 25.98 7.97 24.77
C ALA A 133 26.01 7.03 23.55
N GLU A 134 26.69 5.89 23.66
CA GLU A 134 26.74 4.89 22.60
C GLU A 134 25.34 4.29 22.36
N TYR A 135 24.64 3.97 23.42
CA TYR A 135 23.26 3.47 23.30
C TYR A 135 22.34 4.50 22.65
N PHE A 136 22.50 5.79 22.94
CA PHE A 136 21.78 6.87 22.29
C PHE A 136 22.03 6.91 20.77
N VAL A 137 23.29 6.74 20.33
CA VAL A 137 23.65 6.72 18.90
C VAL A 137 23.01 5.52 18.19
N ILE A 138 23.04 4.33 18.80
CA ILE A 138 22.42 3.13 18.25
C ILE A 138 20.91 3.34 18.06
N GLU A 139 20.24 3.83 19.12
CA GLU A 139 18.79 4.00 19.10
C GLU A 139 18.35 5.10 18.13
N LEU A 140 19.09 6.20 18.06
CA LEU A 140 18.83 7.27 17.07
C LEU A 140 18.98 6.76 15.65
N SER A 141 20.03 5.99 15.37
CA SER A 141 20.26 5.38 14.05
C SER A 141 19.15 4.40 13.67
N ASN A 142 18.69 3.58 14.63
CA ASN A 142 17.57 2.67 14.48
C ASN A 142 16.28 3.43 14.12
N ILE A 143 15.95 4.49 14.87
CA ILE A 143 14.76 5.31 14.63
C ILE A 143 14.79 5.95 13.23
N LEU A 144 15.92 6.55 12.84
CA LEU A 144 16.05 7.20 11.53
C LEU A 144 15.92 6.21 10.38
N LEU A 145 16.61 5.08 10.47
CA LEU A 145 16.54 4.03 9.46
C LEU A 145 15.15 3.41 9.39
N GLY A 146 14.52 3.16 10.54
CA GLY A 146 13.18 2.60 10.62
C GLY A 146 12.13 3.55 10.03
N LEU A 147 12.17 4.85 10.35
CA LEU A 147 11.26 5.85 9.75
C LEU A 147 11.43 5.92 8.23
N PHE A 148 12.67 5.90 7.73
CA PHE A 148 12.94 5.89 6.30
C PHE A 148 12.32 4.66 5.61
N LEU A 149 12.51 3.48 6.18
CA LEU A 149 11.94 2.23 5.64
C LEU A 149 10.42 2.23 5.71
N LEU A 150 9.83 2.65 6.83
CA LEU A 150 8.39 2.77 6.99
C LEU A 150 7.78 3.72 5.94
N TRP A 151 8.42 4.87 5.71
CA TRP A 151 7.97 5.83 4.70
C TRP A 151 8.02 5.22 3.29
N LYS A 152 9.16 4.65 2.91
CA LYS A 152 9.38 4.12 1.55
C LYS A 152 8.47 2.93 1.25
N ILE A 153 8.37 1.98 2.20
CA ILE A 153 7.60 0.75 2.02
C ILE A 153 6.10 1.00 2.11
N SER A 154 5.66 1.93 2.97
CA SER A 154 4.23 2.28 3.06
C SER A 154 3.66 2.80 1.75
N GLU A 155 4.46 3.57 0.99
CA GLU A 155 4.06 4.11 -0.30
C GLU A 155 3.83 3.00 -1.34
N ILE A 156 4.75 2.04 -1.39
CA ILE A 156 4.65 0.91 -2.32
C ILE A 156 3.52 -0.03 -1.91
N LEU A 157 3.43 -0.34 -0.61
CA LEU A 157 2.42 -1.27 -0.10
C LEU A 157 0.99 -0.73 -0.25
N ARG A 158 0.78 0.58 -0.09
CA ARG A 158 -0.50 1.23 -0.32
C ARG A 158 -1.06 0.93 -1.73
N GLN A 159 -0.19 0.91 -2.73
CA GLN A 159 -0.60 0.65 -4.12
C GLN A 159 -0.92 -0.83 -4.38
N CYS A 160 -0.34 -1.74 -3.60
CA CYS A 160 -0.35 -3.17 -3.89
C CYS A 160 -1.19 -4.00 -2.91
N ILE A 161 -1.65 -3.43 -1.79
CA ILE A 161 -2.29 -4.18 -0.69
C ILE A 161 -3.57 -4.92 -1.12
N ASP A 162 -4.32 -4.38 -2.08
CA ASP A 162 -5.57 -4.97 -2.55
C ASP A 162 -5.34 -6.21 -3.43
N TYR A 163 -4.17 -6.32 -4.01
CA TYR A 163 -3.75 -7.42 -4.89
C TYR A 163 -2.85 -8.43 -4.18
N LEU A 164 -2.56 -8.21 -2.90
CA LEU A 164 -1.66 -9.05 -2.12
C LEU A 164 -2.32 -10.41 -1.85
N LYS A 165 -1.98 -11.40 -2.64
CA LYS A 165 -2.36 -12.80 -2.39
C LYS A 165 -1.51 -13.36 -1.25
N ILE A 166 -2.04 -14.35 -0.55
CA ILE A 166 -1.39 -14.99 0.60
C ILE A 166 0.01 -15.53 0.26
N LEU A 167 0.17 -16.05 -0.95
CA LEU A 167 1.45 -16.58 -1.44
C LEU A 167 2.50 -15.46 -1.63
N THR A 168 2.09 -14.32 -2.19
CA THR A 168 2.97 -13.15 -2.37
C THR A 168 3.36 -12.55 -1.03
N PHE A 169 2.43 -12.55 -0.07
CA PHE A 169 2.70 -12.11 1.30
C PHE A 169 3.74 -13.03 1.98
N LEU A 170 3.62 -14.34 1.81
CA LEU A 170 4.59 -15.30 2.36
C LEU A 170 5.99 -15.12 1.74
N GLN A 171 6.07 -14.89 0.42
CA GLN A 171 7.33 -14.59 -0.26
C GLN A 171 7.97 -13.29 0.22
N LEU A 172 7.15 -12.29 0.59
CA LEU A 172 7.62 -11.02 1.13
C LEU A 172 8.14 -11.14 2.56
N LEU A 173 7.55 -12.03 3.37
CA LEU A 173 7.94 -12.28 4.76
C LEU A 173 9.22 -13.09 4.88
N LEU A 174 9.44 -14.07 4.01
CA LEU A 174 10.54 -15.03 4.11
C LEU A 174 11.92 -14.37 4.26
N PRO A 175 12.32 -13.41 3.41
CA PRO A 175 13.62 -12.76 3.53
C PRO A 175 13.77 -11.89 4.79
N LEU A 176 12.67 -11.43 5.39
CA LEU A 176 12.73 -10.64 6.62
C LEU A 176 12.81 -11.51 7.89
N ILE A 177 12.33 -12.75 7.82
CA ILE A 177 12.39 -13.70 8.95
C ILE A 177 13.81 -14.26 9.13
N ALA A 178 14.54 -14.49 8.04
CA ALA A 178 15.86 -15.08 8.09
C ALA A 178 16.86 -14.34 9.00
N PRO A 179 17.01 -13.00 8.95
CA PRO A 179 17.85 -12.24 9.88
C PRO A 179 17.46 -12.41 11.35
N VAL A 180 16.16 -12.45 11.64
CA VAL A 180 15.67 -12.62 13.02
C VAL A 180 16.06 -13.99 13.57
N PHE A 181 15.88 -15.04 12.78
CA PHE A 181 16.27 -16.41 13.17
C PHE A 181 17.77 -16.53 13.43
N LEU A 182 18.58 -15.93 12.57
CA LEU A 182 20.02 -15.97 12.70
C LEU A 182 20.52 -15.20 13.94
N ASN A 183 19.89 -14.08 14.26
CA ASN A 183 20.20 -13.31 15.47
C ASN A 183 19.95 -14.13 16.75
N VAL A 184 18.89 -14.94 16.80
CA VAL A 184 18.63 -15.87 17.89
C VAL A 184 19.75 -16.89 18.02
N ILE A 185 20.22 -17.47 16.90
CA ILE A 185 21.31 -18.45 16.90
C ILE A 185 22.61 -17.82 17.42
N ILE A 186 22.95 -16.60 16.98
CA ILE A 186 24.14 -15.87 17.42
C ILE A 186 24.06 -15.58 18.94
N SER A 187 22.90 -15.20 19.44
CA SER A 187 22.67 -14.89 20.86
C SER A 187 22.83 -16.13 21.76
N LEU A 188 22.63 -17.33 21.24
CA LEU A 188 22.81 -18.57 21.98
C LEU A 188 24.27 -19.05 22.02
N GLN A 189 25.15 -18.48 21.21
CA GLN A 189 26.55 -18.91 21.09
C GLN A 189 27.43 -18.29 22.18
N LYS A 190 28.16 -19.11 22.91
CA LYS A 190 29.03 -18.68 24.02
C LYS A 190 30.50 -18.49 23.64
N LYS A 191 30.97 -19.05 22.51
CA LYS A 191 32.39 -18.99 22.10
C LYS A 191 32.66 -17.74 21.25
N PRO A 192 33.62 -16.85 21.62
CA PRO A 192 33.85 -15.58 20.93
C PRO A 192 34.33 -15.77 19.48
N GLU A 193 35.16 -16.75 19.19
CA GLU A 193 35.65 -17.00 17.83
C GLU A 193 34.52 -17.44 16.89
N ALA A 194 33.58 -18.27 17.37
CA ALA A 194 32.43 -18.69 16.61
C ALA A 194 31.43 -17.52 16.42
N VAL A 195 31.34 -16.61 17.38
CA VAL A 195 30.47 -15.42 17.25
C VAL A 195 30.93 -14.50 16.12
N LEU A 196 32.25 -14.32 15.94
CA LEU A 196 32.80 -13.46 14.88
C LEU A 196 32.53 -14.06 13.49
N ALA A 197 32.78 -15.35 13.30
CA ALA A 197 32.48 -16.03 12.05
C ALA A 197 30.98 -16.03 11.70
N LEU A 198 30.12 -16.30 12.70
CA LEU A 198 28.67 -16.26 12.55
C LEU A 198 28.16 -14.84 12.27
N SER A 199 28.80 -13.81 12.83
CA SER A 199 28.43 -12.40 12.56
C SER A 199 28.70 -12.02 11.12
N ILE A 200 29.79 -12.46 10.51
CA ILE A 200 30.08 -12.23 9.08
C ILE A 200 29.02 -12.89 8.20
N ILE A 201 28.69 -14.14 8.47
CA ILE A 201 27.64 -14.89 7.75
C ILE A 201 26.29 -14.18 7.94
N TYR A 202 25.99 -13.72 9.14
CA TYR A 202 24.79 -12.93 9.45
C TYR A 202 24.67 -11.69 8.57
N TRP A 203 25.76 -10.91 8.43
CA TRP A 203 25.77 -9.71 7.60
C TRP A 203 25.48 -10.02 6.13
N ILE A 204 26.10 -11.07 5.59
CA ILE A 204 25.86 -11.50 4.20
C ILE A 204 24.40 -11.88 4.01
N ILE A 205 23.82 -12.64 4.95
CA ILE A 205 22.41 -13.05 4.89
C ILE A 205 21.48 -11.86 5.06
N CYS A 206 21.77 -10.91 5.96
CA CYS A 206 20.98 -9.69 6.13
C CYS A 206 20.92 -8.86 4.86
N ILE A 207 22.10 -8.56 4.28
CA ILE A 207 22.17 -7.78 3.04
C ILE A 207 21.43 -8.51 1.91
N GLY A 208 21.66 -9.81 1.75
CA GLY A 208 20.96 -10.63 0.75
C GLY A 208 19.44 -10.63 0.95
N SER A 209 18.99 -10.79 2.19
CA SER A 209 17.57 -10.76 2.55
C SER A 209 16.92 -9.42 2.24
N TYR A 210 17.59 -8.31 2.56
CA TYR A 210 17.09 -6.98 2.24
C TYR A 210 17.01 -6.74 0.73
N LEU A 211 18.01 -7.15 -0.03
CA LEU A 211 17.99 -7.04 -1.50
C LEU A 211 16.87 -7.88 -2.11
N LEU A 212 16.65 -9.09 -1.63
CA LEU A 212 15.54 -9.95 -2.06
C LEU A 212 14.18 -9.33 -1.72
N PHE A 213 14.04 -8.78 -0.52
CA PHE A 213 12.82 -8.07 -0.11
C PHE A 213 12.54 -6.86 -1.01
N LEU A 214 13.53 -6.00 -1.26
CA LEU A 214 13.38 -4.85 -2.15
C LEU A 214 13.02 -5.28 -3.58
N ARG A 215 13.64 -6.35 -4.08
CA ARG A 215 13.33 -6.92 -5.40
C ARG A 215 11.91 -7.47 -5.46
N ALA A 216 11.45 -8.17 -4.43
CA ALA A 216 10.08 -8.69 -4.35
C ALA A 216 9.05 -7.56 -4.33
N VAL A 217 9.30 -6.52 -3.54
CA VAL A 217 8.44 -5.32 -3.47
C VAL A 217 8.41 -4.58 -4.82
N HIS A 218 9.56 -4.42 -5.48
CA HIS A 218 9.63 -3.80 -6.80
C HIS A 218 8.88 -4.61 -7.86
N SER A 219 9.05 -5.93 -7.89
CA SER A 219 8.33 -6.83 -8.79
C SER A 219 6.81 -6.75 -8.59
N LEU A 220 6.35 -6.69 -7.34
CA LEU A 220 4.94 -6.52 -7.02
C LEU A 220 4.38 -5.18 -7.54
N ALA A 221 5.14 -4.10 -7.37
CA ALA A 221 4.77 -2.78 -7.88
C ALA A 221 4.69 -2.75 -9.42
N GLN A 222 5.60 -3.44 -10.09
CA GLN A 222 5.60 -3.56 -11.54
C GLN A 222 4.36 -4.34 -12.03
N GLN A 223 4.07 -5.51 -11.44
CA GLN A 223 2.88 -6.29 -11.77
C GLN A 223 1.59 -5.49 -11.60
N HIS A 224 1.52 -4.66 -10.55
CA HIS A 224 0.36 -3.79 -10.34
C HIS A 224 0.21 -2.74 -11.44
N ARG A 225 1.31 -2.09 -11.87
CA ARG A 225 1.30 -1.13 -12.99
C ARG A 225 0.85 -1.78 -14.28
N GLU A 226 1.37 -2.95 -14.61
CA GLU A 226 0.96 -3.71 -15.79
C GLU A 226 -0.53 -4.09 -15.76
N TYR A 227 -1.04 -4.46 -14.59
CA TYR A 227 -2.46 -4.73 -14.41
C TYR A 227 -3.33 -3.49 -14.67
N LEU A 228 -2.94 -2.33 -14.15
CA LEU A 228 -3.66 -1.06 -14.37
C LEU A 228 -3.63 -0.66 -15.86
N GLN A 229 -2.49 -0.82 -16.53
CA GLN A 229 -2.37 -0.54 -17.95
C GLN A 229 -3.31 -1.42 -18.77
N LYS A 230 -3.33 -2.73 -18.52
CA LYS A 230 -4.25 -3.68 -19.19
C LYS A 230 -5.72 -3.33 -18.90
N LYS A 231 -6.05 -2.92 -17.70
CA LYS A 231 -7.41 -2.50 -17.35
C LYS A 231 -7.84 -1.27 -18.17
N MET A 232 -7.00 -0.26 -18.25
CA MET A 232 -7.27 0.94 -19.05
C MET A 232 -7.40 0.60 -20.55
N GLU A 233 -6.56 -0.29 -21.07
CA GLU A 233 -6.65 -0.76 -22.46
C GLU A 233 -7.98 -1.46 -22.76
N ILE A 234 -8.45 -2.32 -21.85
CA ILE A 234 -9.75 -2.98 -21.96
C ILE A 234 -10.90 -1.96 -21.94
N GLU A 235 -10.83 -0.95 -21.10
CA GLU A 235 -11.85 0.12 -21.04
C GLU A 235 -11.89 0.94 -22.32
N LEU A 236 -10.72 1.27 -22.88
CA LEU A 236 -10.62 1.95 -24.17
C LEU A 236 -11.19 1.09 -25.31
N MET A 237 -10.85 -0.21 -25.37
CA MET A 237 -11.41 -1.11 -26.37
C MET A 237 -12.93 -1.24 -26.26
N LYS A 238 -13.48 -1.31 -25.03
CA LYS A 238 -14.94 -1.32 -24.83
C LYS A 238 -15.59 -0.05 -25.35
N LYS A 239 -14.98 1.11 -25.10
CA LYS A 239 -15.48 2.38 -25.64
C LYS A 239 -15.46 2.38 -27.16
N GLN A 240 -14.37 1.96 -27.79
CA GLN A 240 -14.25 1.86 -29.26
C GLN A 240 -15.30 0.93 -29.87
N ILE A 241 -15.57 -0.21 -29.23
CA ILE A 241 -16.62 -1.14 -29.67
C ILE A 241 -17.99 -0.47 -29.60
N ASN A 242 -18.32 0.19 -28.49
CA ASN A 242 -19.60 0.89 -28.36
C ASN A 242 -19.76 1.99 -29.39
N ASP A 243 -18.73 2.79 -29.62
CA ASP A 243 -18.73 3.87 -30.63
C ASP A 243 -18.92 3.26 -32.06
N SER A 244 -18.27 2.14 -32.36
CA SER A 244 -18.43 1.42 -33.63
C SER A 244 -19.84 0.86 -33.81
N VAL A 245 -20.44 0.30 -32.75
CA VAL A 245 -21.82 -0.20 -32.80
C VAL A 245 -22.81 0.96 -33.00
N GLN A 246 -22.61 2.08 -32.30
CA GLN A 246 -23.44 3.28 -32.49
C GLN A 246 -23.35 3.78 -33.91
N LEU A 247 -22.16 3.93 -34.47
CA LEU A 247 -21.93 4.37 -35.83
C LEU A 247 -22.59 3.41 -36.84
N SER A 248 -22.49 2.10 -36.62
CA SER A 248 -23.16 1.08 -37.48
C SER A 248 -24.68 1.25 -37.45
N ASN A 249 -25.28 1.52 -36.29
CA ASN A 249 -26.71 1.76 -36.14
C ASN A 249 -27.14 3.05 -36.84
N GLU A 250 -26.32 4.10 -36.76
CA GLU A 250 -26.57 5.36 -37.51
C GLU A 250 -26.52 5.16 -39.01
N TYR A 251 -25.54 4.41 -39.52
CA TYR A 251 -25.47 4.04 -40.95
C TYR A 251 -26.68 3.21 -41.39
N ALA A 252 -27.12 2.24 -40.60
CA ALA A 252 -28.30 1.45 -40.89
C ALA A 252 -29.57 2.32 -40.96
N SER A 253 -29.70 3.27 -40.04
CA SER A 253 -30.81 4.22 -40.03
C SER A 253 -30.78 5.16 -41.22
N LEU A 254 -29.63 5.70 -41.60
CA LEU A 254 -29.44 6.51 -42.80
C LEU A 254 -29.77 5.73 -44.07
N ARG A 255 -29.34 4.48 -44.19
CA ARG A 255 -29.66 3.63 -45.33
C ARG A 255 -31.15 3.39 -45.48
N LYS A 256 -31.84 3.13 -44.37
CA LYS A 256 -33.31 2.99 -44.36
C LYS A 256 -33.98 4.29 -44.79
N TRP A 257 -33.53 5.43 -44.27
CA TRP A 257 -34.07 6.73 -44.61
C TRP A 257 -33.89 7.07 -46.13
N ASN A 258 -32.74 6.79 -46.71
CA ASN A 258 -32.51 6.97 -48.16
C ASN A 258 -33.46 6.11 -48.97
N HIS A 259 -33.64 4.84 -48.63
CA HIS A 259 -34.56 3.94 -49.31
C HIS A 259 -36.02 4.44 -49.21
N ASP A 260 -36.43 4.95 -48.04
CA ASP A 260 -37.78 5.49 -47.87
C ASP A 260 -37.99 6.77 -48.72
N ILE A 261 -36.97 7.64 -48.82
CA ILE A 261 -37.02 8.82 -49.71
C ILE A 261 -37.12 8.42 -51.18
N GLU A 262 -36.29 7.44 -51.64
CA GLU A 262 -36.37 6.94 -53.01
C GLU A 262 -37.78 6.43 -53.33
N ASN A 263 -38.39 5.69 -52.42
CA ASN A 263 -39.78 5.20 -52.61
C ASN A 263 -40.78 6.33 -52.69
N HIS A 264 -40.63 7.38 -51.86
CA HIS A 264 -41.50 8.55 -51.92
C HIS A 264 -41.34 9.31 -53.23
N ILE A 265 -40.10 9.52 -53.70
CA ILE A 265 -39.80 10.17 -54.99
C ILE A 265 -40.42 9.37 -56.15
N MET A 266 -40.23 8.04 -56.17
CA MET A 266 -40.84 7.19 -57.21
C MET A 266 -42.35 7.26 -57.20
N SER A 267 -42.99 7.32 -56.02
CA SER A 267 -44.44 7.47 -55.91
C SER A 267 -44.95 8.80 -56.45
N VAL A 268 -44.24 9.90 -56.20
CA VAL A 268 -44.56 11.22 -56.75
C VAL A 268 -44.40 11.23 -58.28
N MET A 269 -43.28 10.66 -58.78
CA MET A 269 -43.05 10.58 -60.24
C MET A 269 -44.16 9.78 -60.94
N TYR A 270 -44.57 8.64 -60.36
CA TYR A 270 -45.64 7.82 -60.89
C TYR A 270 -46.96 8.58 -60.94
N LEU A 271 -47.33 9.35 -59.92
CA LEU A 271 -48.54 10.20 -59.93
C LEU A 271 -48.47 11.30 -60.95
N MET A 272 -47.32 11.89 -61.18
CA MET A 272 -47.09 12.93 -62.20
C MET A 272 -47.22 12.35 -63.60
N ASP A 273 -46.67 11.18 -63.89
CA ASP A 273 -46.77 10.47 -65.17
C ASP A 273 -48.22 10.12 -65.52
N MET A 274 -49.02 9.80 -64.49
CA MET A 274 -50.46 9.53 -64.66
C MET A 274 -51.28 10.81 -64.80
N LYS A 275 -50.64 12.02 -64.80
CA LYS A 275 -51.28 13.36 -64.89
C LYS A 275 -52.20 13.66 -63.70
N LYS A 276 -51.99 13.02 -62.54
CA LYS A 276 -52.74 13.20 -61.30
C LYS A 276 -52.05 14.25 -60.38
N TYR A 277 -51.98 15.46 -60.84
CA TYR A 277 -51.19 16.53 -60.19
C TYR A 277 -51.68 16.89 -58.78
N GLU A 278 -53.00 16.96 -58.56
CA GLU A 278 -53.56 17.24 -57.20
C GLU A 278 -53.24 16.15 -56.19
N GLU A 279 -53.27 14.86 -56.61
CA GLU A 279 -52.88 13.74 -55.75
C GLU A 279 -51.39 13.78 -55.45
N ALA A 280 -50.54 14.15 -56.39
CA ALA A 280 -49.09 14.28 -56.21
C ALA A 280 -48.76 15.39 -55.24
N GLU A 281 -49.44 16.55 -55.31
CA GLU A 281 -49.27 17.67 -54.39
C GLU A 281 -49.68 17.30 -52.95
N THR A 282 -50.84 16.70 -52.81
CA THR A 282 -51.34 16.22 -51.51
C THR A 282 -50.44 15.22 -50.87
N TYR A 283 -49.90 14.25 -51.65
CA TYR A 283 -48.96 13.26 -51.19
C TYR A 283 -47.65 13.89 -50.75
N THR A 284 -47.09 14.82 -51.51
CA THR A 284 -45.85 15.52 -51.18
C THR A 284 -46.02 16.35 -49.90
N ALA A 285 -47.14 17.07 -49.76
CA ALA A 285 -47.45 17.81 -48.55
C ALA A 285 -47.51 16.88 -47.29
N SER A 286 -48.12 15.69 -47.45
CA SER A 286 -48.23 14.70 -46.38
C SER A 286 -46.87 14.13 -45.98
N VAL A 287 -45.97 13.89 -46.96
CA VAL A 287 -44.60 13.41 -46.71
C VAL A 287 -43.76 14.49 -46.02
N LEU A 288 -43.85 15.77 -46.47
CA LEU A 288 -43.17 16.88 -45.85
C LEU A 288 -43.63 17.12 -44.40
N SER A 289 -44.93 17.02 -44.14
CA SER A 289 -45.43 17.14 -42.77
C SER A 289 -44.91 16.07 -41.82
N ARG A 290 -44.79 14.81 -42.31
CA ARG A 290 -44.21 13.69 -41.57
C ARG A 290 -42.71 13.85 -41.30
N LEU A 291 -41.96 14.41 -42.25
CA LEU A 291 -40.53 14.67 -42.13
C LEU A 291 -40.27 15.78 -41.09
N ASN A 292 -41.11 16.85 -41.11
CA ASN A 292 -40.99 17.97 -40.16
C ASN A 292 -41.45 17.60 -38.72
N CYS A 293 -42.31 16.59 -38.55
CA CYS A 293 -42.78 16.11 -37.25
C CYS A 293 -41.88 15.05 -36.60
N ARG A 294 -40.76 14.71 -37.21
CA ARG A 294 -39.82 13.75 -36.58
C ARG A 294 -39.15 14.45 -35.39
N PRO A 295 -39.37 13.98 -34.15
CA PRO A 295 -38.66 14.56 -33.02
C PRO A 295 -37.16 14.42 -33.33
N GLN A 296 -36.41 15.51 -33.18
CA GLN A 296 -34.94 15.41 -33.10
C GLN A 296 -34.67 14.40 -31.99
N GLU A 297 -34.14 13.25 -32.38
CA GLU A 297 -33.65 12.22 -31.44
C GLU A 297 -32.75 12.94 -30.47
N LYS A 298 -33.17 13.04 -29.21
CA LYS A 298 -32.40 13.66 -28.14
C LYS A 298 -30.99 13.11 -28.20
N GLN A 299 -30.02 13.94 -28.47
CA GLN A 299 -28.63 13.62 -28.14
C GLN A 299 -28.64 13.08 -26.71
N PRO A 300 -28.00 11.93 -26.45
CA PRO A 300 -27.84 11.47 -25.09
C PRO A 300 -27.18 12.61 -24.32
N GLU A 301 -27.91 13.13 -23.32
CA GLU A 301 -27.35 14.04 -22.33
C GLU A 301 -26.09 13.36 -21.79
N GLU A 302 -24.92 13.92 -22.08
CA GLU A 302 -23.69 13.60 -21.36
C GLU A 302 -23.99 13.88 -19.90
N ASP A 303 -24.29 12.80 -19.17
CA ASP A 303 -24.46 12.79 -17.73
C ASP A 303 -23.08 13.10 -17.11
N CYS A 304 -22.76 14.40 -17.10
CA CYS A 304 -21.67 14.94 -16.30
C CYS A 304 -22.07 14.84 -14.81
N SER A 305 -22.23 13.62 -14.33
CA SER A 305 -22.20 13.35 -12.91
C SER A 305 -20.77 13.60 -12.43
N HIS A 306 -20.48 14.83 -12.07
CA HIS A 306 -19.38 15.18 -11.19
C HIS A 306 -19.52 14.36 -9.91
N GLU A 307 -18.86 13.25 -9.86
CA GLU A 307 -18.55 12.55 -8.63
C GLU A 307 -17.71 13.49 -7.76
N LYS A 308 -18.38 14.17 -6.86
CA LYS A 308 -17.75 14.89 -5.75
C LYS A 308 -17.16 13.81 -4.83
N GLU A 309 -15.88 13.52 -5.03
CA GLU A 309 -15.09 12.87 -3.99
C GLU A 309 -14.95 13.81 -2.80
N HIS A 310 -15.51 13.38 -1.69
CA HIS A 310 -15.20 13.85 -0.33
C HIS A 310 -14.30 12.82 0.38
#